data_16645c27f329e5c58139ef99930fdc3d
#
_entry.id   16645c27f329e5c58139ef99930fdc3d
#
_cell.length_a   1.000
_cell.length_b   1.000
_cell.length_c   1.000
_cell.angle_alpha   90.00
_cell.angle_beta   90.00
_cell.angle_gamma   90.00
#
_symmetry.space_group_name_H-M   'P 1'
#
loop_
_entity.id
_entity.type
_entity.pdbx_description
1 polymer ?
#
loop_
_entity_poly.entity_id
_entity_poly.type
_entity_poly.pdbx_seq_one_letter_code
_entity_poly.pdbx_strand_id
1 'polypeptide(L)'
;MLALAYVGLLTASAETRVIAAVDFSGRWVFVSAAPVRPGYEQFWLGTEATITQTPSTLSIRRLTPLPQRDARFALGGDETQNEYVVNGQRLIRNSRATWNGNSLLISTDTALPDGQTYLSNILRWSLDADGMLVIGDTEICGRGECPSVLTTVKFRKAD
;
A
#
# COMPACT_ATOMS: atom_id res chain seq x y z
N MET A 1 41.34 -46.70 -29.38
CA MET A 1 41.11 -45.25 -29.54
C MET A 1 39.74 -44.95 -28.95
N LEU A 2 39.69 -44.40 -27.73
CA LEU A 2 38.43 -43.93 -27.10
C LEU A 2 38.36 -42.42 -27.26
N ALA A 3 37.30 -41.92 -27.89
CA ALA A 3 37.01 -40.50 -27.98
C ALA A 3 36.09 -40.10 -26.79
N LEU A 4 36.59 -39.22 -25.91
CA LEU A 4 35.81 -38.60 -24.87
C LEU A 4 35.06 -37.39 -25.49
N ALA A 5 33.74 -37.43 -25.46
CA ALA A 5 32.90 -36.29 -25.80
C ALA A 5 32.72 -35.42 -24.55
N TYR A 6 33.20 -34.19 -24.61
CA TYR A 6 32.97 -33.15 -23.57
C TYR A 6 31.59 -32.50 -23.81
N VAL A 7 30.65 -32.74 -22.92
CA VAL A 7 29.37 -32.05 -22.89
C VAL A 7 29.52 -30.81 -22.03
N GLY A 8 29.65 -29.66 -22.65
CA GLY A 8 29.66 -28.37 -21.97
C GLY A 8 28.25 -28.01 -21.49
N LEU A 9 28.04 -27.96 -20.17
CA LEU A 9 26.84 -27.37 -19.57
C LEU A 9 26.90 -25.84 -19.74
N LEU A 10 26.05 -25.30 -20.60
CA LEU A 10 25.75 -23.87 -20.63
C LEU A 10 24.81 -23.54 -19.48
N THR A 11 25.35 -22.99 -18.38
CA THR A 11 24.55 -22.38 -17.32
C THR A 11 24.03 -21.03 -17.83
N ALA A 12 22.77 -20.97 -18.23
CA ALA A 12 22.09 -19.72 -18.50
C ALA A 12 21.85 -19.00 -17.17
N SER A 13 22.63 -17.94 -16.90
CA SER A 13 22.36 -17.02 -15.81
C SER A 13 21.06 -16.28 -16.12
N ALA A 14 19.99 -16.57 -15.39
CA ALA A 14 18.79 -15.76 -15.42
C ALA A 14 19.13 -14.38 -14.84
N GLU A 15 19.30 -13.38 -15.69
CA GLU A 15 19.36 -11.99 -15.27
C GLU A 15 18.00 -11.65 -14.60
N THR A 16 18.00 -11.57 -13.29
CA THR A 16 16.88 -11.01 -12.54
C THR A 16 16.79 -9.54 -12.90
N ARG A 17 15.90 -9.20 -13.83
CA ARG A 17 15.56 -7.79 -14.11
C ARG A 17 14.99 -7.21 -12.82
N VAL A 18 15.78 -6.40 -12.14
CA VAL A 18 15.30 -5.52 -11.07
C VAL A 18 14.41 -4.49 -11.76
N ILE A 19 13.11 -4.73 -11.74
CA ILE A 19 12.13 -3.71 -12.14
C ILE A 19 12.29 -2.59 -11.12
N ALA A 20 12.69 -1.40 -11.55
CA ALA A 20 12.76 -0.25 -10.67
C ALA A 20 11.38 -0.06 -10.02
N ALA A 21 11.34 -0.16 -8.70
CA ALA A 21 10.10 0.04 -7.96
C ALA A 21 9.57 1.46 -8.25
N VAL A 22 8.25 1.57 -8.41
CA VAL A 22 7.58 2.86 -8.60
C VAL A 22 7.87 3.73 -7.39
N ASP A 23 8.27 4.99 -7.61
CA ASP A 23 8.51 5.96 -6.53
C ASP A 23 7.26 6.81 -6.29
N PHE A 24 6.66 6.62 -5.13
CA PHE A 24 5.51 7.39 -4.66
C PHE A 24 5.91 8.65 -3.88
N SER A 25 7.20 8.96 -3.74
CA SER A 25 7.66 10.13 -2.99
C SER A 25 7.09 11.43 -3.56
N GLY A 26 6.70 12.33 -2.67
CA GLY A 26 6.19 13.66 -3.00
C GLY A 26 5.03 14.09 -2.13
N ARG A 27 4.54 15.30 -2.42
CA ARG A 27 3.32 15.86 -1.83
C ARG A 27 2.14 15.54 -2.73
N TRP A 28 1.10 14.99 -2.15
CA TRP A 28 -0.08 14.50 -2.87
C TRP A 28 -1.34 15.16 -2.36
N VAL A 29 -2.18 15.64 -3.29
CA VAL A 29 -3.45 16.33 -3.01
C VAL A 29 -4.60 15.52 -3.59
N PHE A 30 -5.64 15.32 -2.80
CA PHE A 30 -6.85 14.61 -3.19
C PHE A 30 -7.51 15.25 -4.42
N VAL A 31 -7.99 14.43 -5.33
CA VAL A 31 -8.71 14.83 -6.54
C VAL A 31 -10.11 14.26 -6.55
N SER A 32 -10.26 12.95 -6.40
CA SER A 32 -11.54 12.28 -6.53
C SER A 32 -11.59 10.92 -5.85
N ALA A 33 -12.78 10.44 -5.57
CA ALA A 33 -13.05 9.06 -5.17
C ALA A 33 -14.23 8.51 -5.98
N ALA A 34 -14.18 7.23 -6.33
CA ALA A 34 -15.26 6.52 -7.03
C ALA A 34 -15.38 5.08 -6.49
N PRO A 35 -16.58 4.62 -6.09
CA PRO A 35 -17.79 5.44 -5.88
C PRO A 35 -17.60 6.44 -4.73
N VAL A 36 -18.27 7.57 -4.82
CA VAL A 36 -18.28 8.57 -3.74
C VAL A 36 -19.08 8.01 -2.57
N ARG A 37 -18.43 7.83 -1.43
CA ARG A 37 -19.08 7.51 -0.17
C ARG A 37 -18.71 8.58 0.85
N PRO A 38 -19.66 9.25 1.49
CA PRO A 38 -19.37 10.26 2.50
C PRO A 38 -18.41 9.74 3.57
N GLY A 39 -17.28 10.42 3.79
CA GLY A 39 -16.26 10.06 4.76
C GLY A 39 -15.17 9.08 4.26
N TYR A 40 -15.31 8.51 3.07
CA TYR A 40 -14.33 7.57 2.50
C TYR A 40 -13.18 8.26 1.77
N GLU A 41 -13.42 9.42 1.19
CA GLU A 41 -12.43 10.22 0.46
C GLU A 41 -11.23 10.61 1.33
N GLN A 42 -11.41 10.65 2.65
CA GLN A 42 -10.36 11.03 3.60
C GLN A 42 -9.61 9.85 4.21
N PHE A 43 -10.02 8.60 3.92
CA PHE A 43 -9.60 7.43 4.69
C PHE A 43 -8.11 7.08 4.51
N TRP A 44 -7.53 7.35 3.33
CA TRP A 44 -6.21 6.83 2.99
C TRP A 44 -5.08 7.83 3.27
N LEU A 45 -5.11 8.97 2.62
CA LEU A 45 -4.09 10.01 2.76
C LEU A 45 -4.64 11.31 3.34
N GLY A 46 -5.95 11.41 3.55
CA GLY A 46 -6.61 12.68 3.81
C GLY A 46 -6.73 13.51 2.54
N THR A 47 -6.96 14.81 2.69
CA THR A 47 -7.01 15.73 1.55
C THR A 47 -5.63 16.08 1.03
N GLU A 48 -4.60 15.89 1.86
CA GLU A 48 -3.22 16.16 1.50
C GLU A 48 -2.26 15.36 2.38
N ALA A 49 -1.21 14.81 1.76
CA ALA A 49 -0.15 14.09 2.44
C ALA A 49 1.20 14.24 1.75
N THR A 50 2.27 14.11 2.52
CA THR A 50 3.63 13.92 2.00
C THR A 50 4.02 12.46 2.16
N ILE A 51 4.48 11.84 1.08
CA ILE A 51 5.02 10.49 1.07
C ILE A 51 6.53 10.57 0.91
N THR A 52 7.25 9.82 1.71
CA THR A 52 8.69 9.60 1.58
C THR A 52 8.93 8.12 1.41
N GLN A 53 9.58 7.74 0.31
CA GLN A 53 9.91 6.36 -0.01
C GLN A 53 11.42 6.16 -0.04
N THR A 54 11.86 5.05 0.54
CA THR A 54 13.22 4.50 0.43
C THR A 54 13.13 3.10 -0.17
N PRO A 55 14.23 2.42 -0.49
CA PRO A 55 14.17 1.03 -0.96
C PRO A 55 13.45 0.07 0.00
N SER A 56 13.44 0.36 1.30
CA SER A 56 12.88 -0.54 2.32
C SER A 56 11.67 0.00 3.07
N THR A 57 11.32 1.28 2.90
CA THR A 57 10.23 1.89 3.68
C THR A 57 9.41 2.89 2.87
N LEU A 58 8.13 2.99 3.20
CA LEU A 58 7.24 4.04 2.76
C LEU A 58 6.64 4.72 4.00
N SER A 59 6.83 6.02 4.11
CA SER A 59 6.32 6.83 5.22
C SER A 59 5.33 7.86 4.70
N ILE A 60 4.22 8.02 5.40
CA ILE A 60 3.15 8.95 5.05
C ILE A 60 3.01 9.94 6.19
N ARG A 61 3.15 11.23 5.88
CA ARG A 61 2.84 12.34 6.77
C ARG A 61 1.59 13.06 6.26
N ARG A 62 0.51 13.00 7.02
CA ARG A 62 -0.74 13.68 6.68
C ARG A 62 -0.67 15.15 7.10
N LEU A 63 -1.10 16.05 6.22
CA LEU A 63 -1.04 17.50 6.44
C LEU A 63 -2.38 18.05 6.95
N THR A 64 -3.43 17.26 6.90
CA THR A 64 -4.75 17.61 7.44
C THR A 64 -5.00 16.89 8.77
N PRO A 65 -5.65 17.52 9.75
CA PRO A 65 -5.99 16.88 11.01
C PRO A 65 -7.01 15.77 10.74
N LEU A 66 -6.53 14.54 10.69
CA LEU A 66 -7.34 13.33 10.63
C LEU A 66 -7.16 12.58 11.95
N PRO A 67 -8.14 11.75 12.35
CA PRO A 67 -7.95 10.84 13.47
C PRO A 67 -6.81 9.84 13.21
N GLN A 68 -6.40 9.70 11.94
CA GLN A 68 -5.28 8.86 11.55
C GLN A 68 -3.96 9.62 11.68
N ARG A 69 -3.04 9.05 12.45
CA ARG A 69 -1.67 9.54 12.57
C ARG A 69 -0.86 9.22 11.32
N ASP A 70 0.34 9.78 11.26
CA ASP A 70 1.33 9.38 10.27
C ASP A 70 1.50 7.86 10.26
N ALA A 71 1.75 7.29 9.09
CA ALA A 71 1.89 5.85 8.91
C ALA A 71 3.25 5.53 8.30
N ARG A 72 3.76 4.33 8.62
CA ARG A 72 4.99 3.80 8.04
C ARG A 72 4.78 2.33 7.68
N PHE A 73 5.35 1.92 6.54
CA PHE A 73 5.28 0.55 6.03
C PHE A 73 6.68 0.06 5.65
N ALA A 74 6.99 -1.18 6.02
CA ALA A 74 8.16 -1.89 5.49
C ALA A 74 7.81 -2.46 4.11
N LEU A 75 8.63 -2.17 3.08
CA LEU A 75 8.35 -2.55 1.69
C LEU A 75 8.79 -3.98 1.34
N GLY A 76 9.41 -4.69 2.27
CA GLY A 76 9.87 -6.08 2.12
C GLY A 76 8.86 -7.15 2.51
N GLY A 77 7.62 -6.77 2.86
CA GLY A 77 6.59 -7.69 3.34
C GLY A 77 6.62 -7.94 4.85
N ASP A 78 7.54 -7.31 5.58
CA ASP A 78 7.55 -7.34 7.04
C ASP A 78 6.32 -6.64 7.59
N GLU A 79 5.82 -7.13 8.72
CA GLU A 79 4.69 -6.52 9.40
C GLU A 79 5.09 -5.20 10.05
N THR A 80 4.27 -4.19 9.87
CA THR A 80 4.37 -2.89 10.51
C THR A 80 3.10 -2.57 11.28
N GLN A 81 3.27 -1.98 12.45
CA GLN A 81 2.16 -1.51 13.28
C GLN A 81 2.02 0.00 13.18
N ASN A 82 0.82 0.45 12.87
CA ASN A 82 0.46 1.85 12.85
C ASN A 82 -0.69 2.09 13.82
N GLU A 83 -0.58 3.15 14.61
CA GLU A 83 -1.64 3.56 15.53
C GLU A 83 -2.56 4.59 14.91
N TYR A 84 -3.83 4.53 15.27
CA TYR A 84 -4.77 5.59 15.03
C TYR A 84 -5.87 5.64 16.08
N VAL A 85 -6.55 6.79 16.19
CA VAL A 85 -7.59 7.01 17.17
C VAL A 85 -8.92 7.24 16.45
N VAL A 86 -9.93 6.45 16.79
CA VAL A 86 -11.30 6.61 16.29
C VAL A 86 -12.24 6.75 17.48
N ASN A 87 -13.00 7.84 17.52
CA ASN A 87 -13.95 8.13 18.62
C ASN A 87 -13.31 8.01 20.00
N GLY A 88 -12.06 8.46 20.15
CA GLY A 88 -11.31 8.37 21.41
C GLY A 88 -10.71 6.99 21.71
N GLN A 89 -11.00 5.97 20.90
CA GLN A 89 -10.40 4.65 21.03
C GLN A 89 -9.11 4.54 20.22
N ARG A 90 -8.08 4.00 20.85
CA ARG A 90 -6.81 3.67 20.21
C ARG A 90 -6.91 2.32 19.53
N LEU A 91 -6.67 2.29 18.24
CA LEU A 91 -6.69 1.09 17.43
C LEU A 91 -5.30 0.85 16.82
N ILE A 92 -4.95 -0.42 16.64
CA ILE A 92 -3.70 -0.85 16.01
C ILE A 92 -4.01 -1.41 14.63
N ARG A 93 -3.28 -0.95 13.63
CA ARG A 93 -3.26 -1.51 12.28
C ARG A 93 -1.98 -2.29 12.06
N ASN A 94 -2.13 -3.58 11.86
CA ASN A 94 -1.06 -4.45 11.41
C ASN A 94 -1.07 -4.49 9.89
N SER A 95 0.01 -4.10 9.25
CA SER A 95 0.07 -3.97 7.79
C SER A 95 1.29 -4.67 7.23
N ARG A 96 1.14 -5.25 6.03
CA ARG A 96 2.22 -5.81 5.22
C ARG A 96 2.17 -5.18 3.84
N ALA A 97 3.31 -4.66 3.38
CA ALA A 97 3.42 -4.01 2.09
C ALA A 97 4.35 -4.82 1.18
N THR A 98 3.83 -5.25 0.03
CA THR A 98 4.55 -6.07 -0.96
C THR A 98 4.38 -5.52 -2.36
N TRP A 99 5.42 -5.64 -3.18
CA TRP A 99 5.34 -5.26 -4.59
C TRP A 99 4.67 -6.34 -5.44
N ASN A 100 3.81 -5.93 -6.35
CA ASN A 100 3.23 -6.76 -7.40
C ASN A 100 3.39 -6.03 -8.75
N GLY A 101 4.49 -6.30 -9.44
CA GLY A 101 4.89 -5.51 -10.60
C GLY A 101 5.10 -4.05 -10.23
N ASN A 102 4.42 -3.15 -10.93
CA ASN A 102 4.45 -1.70 -10.69
C ASN A 102 3.43 -1.21 -9.63
N SER A 103 2.79 -2.11 -8.92
CA SER A 103 1.83 -1.77 -7.86
C SER A 103 2.37 -2.19 -6.50
N LEU A 104 2.10 -1.38 -5.48
CA LEU A 104 2.32 -1.73 -4.09
C LEU A 104 0.99 -2.23 -3.49
N LEU A 105 0.99 -3.43 -2.94
CA LEU A 105 -0.14 -4.00 -2.21
C LEU A 105 0.11 -3.83 -0.72
N ILE A 106 -0.83 -3.19 -0.01
CA ILE A 106 -0.78 -3.03 1.44
C ILE A 106 -1.99 -3.75 2.01
N SER A 107 -1.77 -4.93 2.59
CA SER A 107 -2.78 -5.64 3.38
C SER A 107 -2.77 -5.09 4.80
N THR A 108 -3.94 -4.85 5.36
CA THR A 108 -4.07 -4.24 6.69
C THR A 108 -5.16 -4.93 7.49
N ASP A 109 -4.82 -5.33 8.71
CA ASP A 109 -5.76 -5.79 9.71
C ASP A 109 -5.84 -4.76 10.84
N THR A 110 -7.06 -4.34 11.14
CA THR A 110 -7.32 -3.44 12.25
C THR A 110 -7.86 -4.23 13.42
N ALA A 111 -7.13 -4.22 14.54
CA ALA A 111 -7.54 -4.90 15.76
C ALA A 111 -8.24 -3.95 16.73
N LEU A 112 -9.27 -4.47 17.40
CA LEU A 112 -9.87 -3.89 18.58
C LEU A 112 -8.99 -4.14 19.81
N PRO A 113 -9.20 -3.40 20.93
CA PRO A 113 -8.45 -3.61 22.18
C PRO A 113 -8.57 -5.03 22.76
N ASP A 114 -9.64 -5.76 22.44
CA ASP A 114 -9.86 -7.16 22.83
C ASP A 114 -9.13 -8.17 21.92
N GLY A 115 -8.37 -7.69 20.94
CA GLY A 115 -7.63 -8.51 19.97
C GLY A 115 -8.46 -9.04 18.80
N GLN A 116 -9.76 -8.75 18.75
CA GLN A 116 -10.59 -9.14 17.60
C GLN A 116 -10.28 -8.26 16.39
N THR A 117 -10.23 -8.84 15.20
CA THR A 117 -10.11 -8.07 13.96
C THR A 117 -11.41 -7.31 13.69
N TYR A 118 -11.28 -5.99 13.60
CA TYR A 118 -12.40 -5.10 13.30
C TYR A 118 -12.61 -4.93 11.79
N LEU A 119 -11.51 -4.76 11.06
CA LEU A 119 -11.50 -4.51 9.63
C LEU A 119 -10.24 -5.08 9.02
N SER A 120 -10.39 -5.81 7.92
CA SER A 120 -9.27 -6.22 7.05
C SER A 120 -9.47 -5.61 5.67
N ASN A 121 -8.41 -5.08 5.09
CA ASN A 121 -8.47 -4.58 3.72
C ASN A 121 -7.14 -4.75 2.98
N ILE A 122 -7.22 -4.76 1.65
CA ILE A 122 -6.06 -4.72 0.77
C ILE A 122 -6.15 -3.47 -0.10
N LEU A 123 -5.14 -2.63 0.01
CA LEU A 123 -4.96 -1.43 -0.80
C LEU A 123 -3.99 -1.72 -1.93
N ARG A 124 -4.36 -1.35 -3.14
CA ARG A 124 -3.46 -1.33 -4.29
C ARG A 124 -3.08 0.11 -4.61
N TRP A 125 -1.80 0.40 -4.59
CA TRP A 125 -1.24 1.69 -4.94
C TRP A 125 -0.53 1.60 -6.29
N SER A 126 -0.79 2.54 -7.18
CA SER A 126 -0.14 2.62 -8.49
C SER A 126 -0.10 4.07 -8.97
N LEU A 127 0.75 4.36 -9.97
CA LEU A 127 0.64 5.59 -10.74
C LEU A 127 -0.09 5.28 -12.05
N ASP A 128 -1.04 6.15 -12.45
CA ASP A 128 -1.67 6.06 -13.76
C ASP A 128 -0.79 6.71 -14.84
N ALA A 129 -1.27 6.71 -16.08
CA ALA A 129 -0.53 7.25 -17.23
C ALA A 129 -0.22 8.75 -17.11
N ASP A 130 -1.02 9.48 -16.34
CA ASP A 130 -0.84 10.92 -16.09
C ASP A 130 0.04 11.17 -14.86
N GLY A 131 0.58 10.13 -14.23
CA GLY A 131 1.40 10.22 -13.04
C GLY A 131 0.61 10.49 -11.76
N MET A 132 -0.72 10.33 -11.78
CA MET A 132 -1.55 10.45 -10.58
C MET A 132 -1.41 9.20 -9.71
N LEU A 133 -1.36 9.39 -8.40
CA LEU A 133 -1.42 8.28 -7.45
C LEU A 133 -2.86 7.78 -7.36
N VAL A 134 -3.04 6.51 -7.69
CA VAL A 134 -4.31 5.79 -7.63
C VAL A 134 -4.24 4.76 -6.50
N ILE A 135 -5.13 4.88 -5.53
CA ILE A 135 -5.28 3.93 -4.43
C ILE A 135 -6.64 3.27 -4.54
N GLY A 136 -6.65 1.98 -4.80
CA GLY A 136 -7.87 1.17 -4.89
C GLY A 136 -7.97 0.20 -3.72
N ASP A 137 -9.15 0.09 -3.11
CA ASP A 137 -9.50 -1.02 -2.24
C ASP A 137 -9.84 -2.23 -3.09
N THR A 138 -9.22 -3.35 -2.78
CA THR A 138 -9.51 -4.61 -3.47
C THR A 138 -10.42 -5.52 -2.64
N GLU A 139 -10.40 -5.38 -1.31
CA GLU A 139 -11.22 -6.19 -0.41
C GLU A 139 -11.33 -5.47 0.95
N ILE A 140 -12.55 -5.36 1.47
CA ILE A 140 -12.82 -4.85 2.81
C ILE A 140 -13.72 -5.83 3.52
N CYS A 141 -13.22 -6.39 4.63
CA CYS A 141 -13.98 -7.27 5.50
C CYS A 141 -14.14 -6.62 6.87
N GLY A 142 -15.37 -6.50 7.35
CA GLY A 142 -15.68 -6.11 8.73
C GLY A 142 -16.41 -7.26 9.42
N ARG A 143 -16.45 -7.28 10.74
CA ARG A 143 -17.10 -8.23 11.66
C ARG A 143 -18.01 -9.28 11.00
N GLY A 144 -17.42 -10.32 10.40
CA GLY A 144 -18.14 -11.46 9.83
C GLY A 144 -18.76 -11.25 8.45
N GLU A 145 -18.69 -10.07 7.88
CA GLU A 145 -19.14 -9.75 6.53
C GLU A 145 -17.98 -9.17 5.73
N CYS A 146 -17.79 -9.66 4.51
CA CYS A 146 -16.86 -9.11 3.55
C CYS A 146 -17.63 -8.52 2.36
N PRO A 147 -18.26 -7.35 2.50
CA PRO A 147 -18.75 -6.66 1.33
C PRO A 147 -17.54 -6.16 0.54
N SER A 148 -17.34 -6.69 -0.65
CA SER A 148 -16.35 -6.17 -1.59
C SER A 148 -16.72 -4.73 -1.94
N VAL A 149 -16.14 -3.77 -1.25
CA VAL A 149 -16.32 -2.36 -1.54
C VAL A 149 -15.09 -1.88 -2.28
N LEU A 150 -15.15 -1.90 -3.60
CA LEU A 150 -14.11 -1.38 -4.45
C LEU A 150 -14.25 0.15 -4.51
N THR A 151 -13.44 0.86 -3.76
CA THR A 151 -13.34 2.32 -3.85
C THR A 151 -11.97 2.68 -4.42
N THR A 152 -11.95 3.51 -5.43
CA THR A 152 -10.71 4.04 -6.01
C THR A 152 -10.59 5.52 -5.69
N VAL A 153 -9.47 5.92 -5.12
CA VAL A 153 -9.17 7.31 -4.77
C VAL A 153 -7.98 7.78 -5.60
N LYS A 154 -8.06 9.00 -6.13
CA LYS A 154 -7.00 9.61 -6.93
C LYS A 154 -6.43 10.84 -6.27
N PHE A 155 -5.12 10.97 -6.35
CA PHE A 155 -4.35 12.10 -5.86
C PHE A 155 -3.44 12.62 -6.98
N ARG A 156 -3.33 13.94 -7.09
CA ARG A 156 -2.32 14.57 -7.96
C ARG A 156 -1.09 14.95 -7.16
N LYS A 157 0.07 14.89 -7.79
CA LYS A 157 1.30 15.43 -7.20
C LYS A 157 1.17 16.95 -7.12
N ALA A 158 1.49 17.52 -5.97
CA ALA A 158 1.62 18.98 -5.83
C ALA A 158 3.05 19.38 -6.20
N ASP A 159 3.16 20.54 -6.85
CA ASP A 159 4.44 21.15 -7.18
C ASP A 159 5.15 21.66 -5.93
#